data_afeb15d62f9423200a52d40a4100ee17
#
_entry.id   afeb15d62f9423200a52d40a4100ee17
#
_cell.length_a   1.000
_cell.length_b   1.000
_cell.length_c   1.000
_cell.angle_alpha   90.00
_cell.angle_beta   90.00
_cell.angle_gamma   90.00
#
_symmetry.space_group_name_H-M   'P 1'
#
loop_
_entity.id
_entity.type
_entity.pdbx_description
1 polymer ?
#
loop_
_entity_poly.entity_id
_entity_poly.type
_entity_poly.pdbx_seq_one_letter_code
_entity_poly.pdbx_strand_id
1 'polypeptide(L)'
;MLVGYARVSTDDQDLTLQRTALKQAGCKRIYEEKVSGATRDRPALTRMLDQLREGDVVVVARLDRLARSTRDLLEIAELLKEGGAGLRSLGEPWADTTSPAGKMVLTVFTGMAEFERALIHQRTSSGRAAAKTRGVRFGRPPKLTPEQIALGRRLVDEGTSVRDVAKVILKCHPATLYRELGKVGPASTRANALAGE
;
A
#
# COMPACT_ATOMS: atom_id res chain seq x y z
N MET A 1 -26.61 -4.35 15.60
CA MET A 1 -26.14 -4.69 16.99
C MET A 1 -24.99 -3.76 17.36
N LEU A 2 -24.73 -3.48 18.69
CA LEU A 2 -23.53 -2.74 19.09
C LEU A 2 -22.37 -3.70 19.29
N VAL A 3 -21.26 -3.45 18.59
CA VAL A 3 -20.03 -4.24 18.60
C VAL A 3 -18.89 -3.36 19.07
N GLY A 4 -18.27 -3.71 20.19
CA GLY A 4 -17.17 -2.94 20.76
C GLY A 4 -15.81 -3.34 20.19
N TYR A 5 -14.92 -2.36 20.05
CA TYR A 5 -13.50 -2.61 19.79
C TYR A 5 -12.63 -1.86 20.81
N ALA A 6 -11.70 -2.59 21.41
CA ALA A 6 -10.77 -2.06 22.40
C ALA A 6 -9.32 -2.42 22.02
N ARG A 7 -8.39 -1.47 22.14
CA ARG A 7 -6.98 -1.70 21.85
C ARG A 7 -6.07 -1.04 22.89
N VAL A 8 -5.05 -1.80 23.31
CA VAL A 8 -3.96 -1.30 24.16
C VAL A 8 -2.61 -1.74 23.60
N SER A 9 -1.55 -1.02 23.94
CA SER A 9 -0.18 -1.40 23.59
C SER A 9 0.40 -2.41 24.58
N THR A 10 0.35 -2.10 25.90
CA THR A 10 0.98 -2.90 26.96
C THR A 10 0.23 -2.86 28.29
N ASP A 11 -0.64 -1.87 28.52
CA ASP A 11 -1.27 -1.65 29.83
C ASP A 11 -2.64 -2.34 29.91
N ASP A 12 -2.76 -3.29 30.83
CA ASP A 12 -4.01 -4.04 31.06
C ASP A 12 -5.09 -3.19 31.76
N GLN A 13 -4.71 -2.13 32.52
CA GLN A 13 -5.67 -1.25 33.19
C GLN A 13 -6.50 -0.44 32.18
N ASP A 14 -5.85 0.11 31.16
CA ASP A 14 -6.55 0.86 30.09
C ASP A 14 -7.52 -0.04 29.32
N LEU A 15 -7.19 -1.31 29.08
CA LEU A 15 -8.10 -2.28 28.45
C LEU A 15 -9.35 -2.53 29.28
N THR A 16 -9.20 -2.66 30.60
CA THR A 16 -10.32 -2.87 31.53
C THR A 16 -11.26 -1.67 31.54
N LEU A 17 -10.74 -0.45 31.53
CA LEU A 17 -11.53 0.78 31.45
C LEU A 17 -12.32 0.86 30.14
N GLN A 18 -11.67 0.61 28.99
CA GLN A 18 -12.31 0.60 27.70
C GLN A 18 -13.44 -0.46 27.66
N ARG A 19 -13.15 -1.67 28.11
CA ARG A 19 -14.13 -2.77 28.18
C ARG A 19 -15.35 -2.41 29.02
N THR A 20 -15.16 -1.77 30.18
CA THR A 20 -16.25 -1.33 31.04
C THR A 20 -17.10 -0.27 30.33
N ALA A 21 -16.49 0.74 29.73
CA ALA A 21 -17.20 1.77 28.97
C ALA A 21 -18.01 1.18 27.80
N LEU A 22 -17.42 0.25 27.04
CA LEU A 22 -18.10 -0.41 25.94
C LEU A 22 -19.28 -1.28 26.39
N LYS A 23 -19.14 -1.98 27.54
CA LYS A 23 -20.26 -2.72 28.14
C LYS A 23 -21.38 -1.79 28.60
N GLN A 24 -21.06 -0.68 29.25
CA GLN A 24 -22.03 0.33 29.65
C GLN A 24 -22.74 0.97 28.45
N ALA A 25 -22.05 1.13 27.33
CA ALA A 25 -22.65 1.58 26.08
C ALA A 25 -23.57 0.54 25.41
N GLY A 26 -23.67 -0.68 25.96
CA GLY A 26 -24.56 -1.74 25.48
C GLY A 26 -23.95 -2.66 24.41
N CYS A 27 -22.63 -2.68 24.28
CA CYS A 27 -21.95 -3.59 23.35
C CYS A 27 -22.16 -5.05 23.77
N LYS A 28 -22.74 -5.86 22.89
CA LYS A 28 -22.99 -7.30 23.12
C LYS A 28 -21.76 -8.16 22.85
N ARG A 29 -20.87 -7.71 21.96
CA ARG A 29 -19.61 -8.36 21.62
C ARG A 29 -18.50 -7.32 21.66
N ILE A 30 -17.36 -7.66 22.21
CA ILE A 30 -16.18 -6.78 22.27
C ILE A 30 -14.98 -7.55 21.73
N TYR A 31 -14.32 -6.95 20.73
CA TYR A 31 -13.06 -7.44 20.19
C TYR A 31 -11.92 -6.67 20.86
N GLU A 32 -11.01 -7.42 21.43
CA GLU A 32 -9.90 -6.88 22.22
C GLU A 32 -8.59 -7.17 21.51
N GLU A 33 -7.69 -6.19 21.48
CA GLU A 33 -6.41 -6.28 20.82
C GLU A 33 -5.30 -5.70 21.69
N LYS A 34 -4.23 -6.49 21.88
CA LYS A 34 -3.07 -6.07 22.67
C LYS A 34 -1.88 -5.91 21.70
N VAL A 35 -1.89 -4.82 20.93
CA VAL A 35 -0.84 -4.49 19.96
C VAL A 35 -0.56 -3.00 19.93
N SER A 36 0.71 -2.65 19.68
CA SER A 36 1.12 -1.27 19.47
C SER A 36 0.37 -0.63 18.30
N GLY A 37 0.06 0.66 18.40
CA GLY A 37 -0.55 1.43 17.30
C GLY A 37 0.31 1.45 16.02
N ALA A 38 1.61 1.20 16.12
CA ALA A 38 2.52 1.11 14.98
C ALA A 38 2.41 -0.22 14.20
N THR A 39 1.89 -1.27 14.83
CA THR A 39 1.77 -2.60 14.22
C THR A 39 0.66 -2.61 13.18
N ARG A 40 0.97 -3.10 11.96
CA ARG A 40 -0.03 -3.22 10.88
C ARG A 40 -0.93 -4.44 11.05
N ASP A 41 -0.42 -5.49 11.66
CA ASP A 41 -1.17 -6.72 11.92
C ASP A 41 -2.12 -6.50 13.11
N ARG A 42 -3.43 -6.53 12.81
CA ARG A 42 -4.53 -6.28 13.74
C ARG A 42 -5.61 -7.36 13.58
N PRO A 43 -5.30 -8.58 14.02
CA PRO A 43 -6.17 -9.73 13.79
C PRO A 43 -7.56 -9.60 14.45
N ALA A 44 -7.67 -8.88 15.58
CA ALA A 44 -8.97 -8.68 16.21
C ALA A 44 -9.82 -7.67 15.42
N LEU A 45 -9.22 -6.60 14.88
CA LEU A 45 -9.90 -5.66 14.00
C LEU A 45 -10.38 -6.36 12.72
N THR A 46 -9.51 -7.11 12.07
CA THR A 46 -9.84 -7.86 10.84
C THR A 46 -11.02 -8.81 11.09
N ARG A 47 -10.93 -9.63 12.14
CA ARG A 47 -12.04 -10.53 12.52
C ARG A 47 -13.33 -9.80 12.84
N MET A 48 -13.24 -8.62 13.45
CA MET A 48 -14.42 -7.80 13.70
C MET A 48 -15.06 -7.37 12.39
N LEU A 49 -14.27 -6.78 11.47
CA LEU A 49 -14.77 -6.31 10.17
C LEU A 49 -15.41 -7.44 9.35
N ASP A 50 -14.79 -8.62 9.32
CA ASP A 50 -15.29 -9.80 8.61
C ASP A 50 -16.63 -10.36 9.18
N GLN A 51 -16.94 -10.08 10.46
CA GLN A 51 -18.13 -10.59 11.14
C GLN A 51 -19.25 -9.56 11.29
N LEU A 52 -19.02 -8.31 10.85
CA LEU A 52 -20.07 -7.29 10.86
C LEU A 52 -21.19 -7.63 9.88
N ARG A 53 -22.39 -7.20 10.25
CA ARG A 53 -23.58 -7.30 9.43
C ARG A 53 -24.16 -5.92 9.17
N GLU A 54 -24.93 -5.80 8.11
CA GLU A 54 -25.67 -4.58 7.83
C GLU A 54 -26.50 -4.15 9.06
N GLY A 55 -26.43 -2.87 9.40
CA GLY A 55 -27.07 -2.29 10.58
C GLY A 55 -26.33 -2.48 11.90
N ASP A 56 -25.16 -3.15 11.92
CA ASP A 56 -24.29 -3.17 13.09
C ASP A 56 -23.62 -1.81 13.30
N VAL A 57 -23.26 -1.50 14.55
CA VAL A 57 -22.53 -0.26 14.88
C VAL A 57 -21.30 -0.63 15.68
N VAL A 58 -20.14 -0.29 15.13
CA VAL A 58 -18.85 -0.40 15.84
C VAL A 58 -18.72 0.74 16.82
N VAL A 59 -18.52 0.39 18.09
CA VAL A 59 -18.36 1.36 19.19
C VAL A 59 -16.92 1.27 19.70
N VAL A 60 -16.28 2.41 19.84
CA VAL A 60 -14.93 2.55 20.43
C VAL A 60 -14.93 3.53 21.57
N ALA A 61 -14.07 3.33 22.55
CA ALA A 61 -13.94 4.29 23.64
C ALA A 61 -13.41 5.65 23.13
N ARG A 62 -12.45 5.62 22.20
CA ARG A 62 -11.87 6.79 21.52
C ARG A 62 -11.37 6.39 20.13
N LEU A 63 -11.32 7.36 19.21
CA LEU A 63 -10.87 7.14 17.83
C LEU A 63 -9.40 6.69 17.74
N ASP A 64 -8.54 7.15 18.66
CA ASP A 64 -7.13 6.76 18.71
C ASP A 64 -6.92 5.28 19.10
N ARG A 65 -7.94 4.64 19.64
CA ARG A 65 -7.96 3.19 19.86
C ARG A 65 -8.31 2.40 18.60
N LEU A 66 -9.16 2.98 17.75
CA LEU A 66 -9.54 2.37 16.47
C LEU A 66 -8.47 2.57 15.40
N ALA A 67 -8.00 3.79 15.24
CA ALA A 67 -7.11 4.18 14.16
C ALA A 67 -5.80 4.81 14.71
N ARG A 68 -4.73 4.70 13.93
CA ARG A 68 -3.41 5.26 14.25
C ARG A 68 -3.12 6.57 13.52
N SER A 69 -3.95 6.92 12.57
CA SER A 69 -3.89 8.16 11.81
C SER A 69 -5.26 8.49 11.26
N THR A 70 -5.47 9.75 10.87
CA THR A 70 -6.70 10.18 10.21
C THR A 70 -6.99 9.35 8.96
N ARG A 71 -5.95 9.01 8.19
CA ARG A 71 -6.09 8.18 7.00
C ARG A 71 -6.58 6.77 7.33
N ASP A 72 -5.98 6.11 8.33
CA ASP A 72 -6.39 4.78 8.82
C ASP A 72 -7.86 4.81 9.31
N LEU A 73 -8.27 5.90 9.99
CA LEU A 73 -9.64 6.09 10.41
C LEU A 73 -10.61 6.17 9.23
N LEU A 74 -10.27 6.92 8.20
CA LEU A 74 -11.11 7.07 7.03
C LEU A 74 -11.20 5.79 6.22
N GLU A 75 -10.10 5.03 6.09
CA GLU A 75 -10.09 3.72 5.45
C GLU A 75 -11.00 2.72 6.20
N ILE A 76 -10.93 2.68 7.54
CA ILE A 76 -11.82 1.84 8.36
C ILE A 76 -13.28 2.30 8.24
N ALA A 77 -13.54 3.61 8.28
CA ALA A 77 -14.89 4.13 8.17
C ALA A 77 -15.54 3.84 6.81
N GLU A 78 -14.77 3.86 5.72
CA GLU A 78 -15.24 3.46 4.38
C GLU A 78 -15.58 1.98 4.33
N LEU A 79 -14.72 1.09 4.88
CA LEU A 79 -15.01 -0.34 4.98
C LEU A 79 -16.30 -0.62 5.78
N LEU A 80 -16.51 0.11 6.88
CA LEU A 80 -17.73 -0.02 7.68
C LEU A 80 -18.96 0.41 6.87
N LYS A 81 -18.88 1.52 6.15
CA LYS A 81 -19.95 2.02 5.30
C LYS A 81 -20.28 1.06 4.15
N GLU A 82 -19.26 0.50 3.47
CA GLU A 82 -19.45 -0.52 2.42
C GLU A 82 -20.13 -1.77 2.97
N GLY A 83 -19.80 -2.18 4.21
CA GLY A 83 -20.46 -3.28 4.90
C GLY A 83 -21.83 -2.92 5.51
N GLY A 84 -22.34 -1.71 5.29
CA GLY A 84 -23.61 -1.25 5.86
C GLY A 84 -23.59 -1.06 7.39
N ALA A 85 -22.39 -0.95 7.98
CA ALA A 85 -22.18 -0.77 9.41
C ALA A 85 -21.90 0.70 9.77
N GLY A 86 -22.26 1.08 11.01
CA GLY A 86 -21.94 2.40 11.56
C GLY A 86 -20.70 2.42 12.44
N LEU A 87 -20.19 3.62 12.69
CA LEU A 87 -19.12 3.89 13.66
C LEU A 87 -19.62 4.87 14.72
N ARG A 88 -19.28 4.62 15.97
CA ARG A 88 -19.58 5.52 17.10
C ARG A 88 -18.41 5.56 18.07
N SER A 89 -17.92 6.76 18.37
CA SER A 89 -16.95 6.99 19.43
C SER A 89 -17.63 7.51 20.69
N LEU A 90 -17.23 6.98 21.85
CA LEU A 90 -17.72 7.45 23.14
C LEU A 90 -17.03 8.75 23.58
N GLY A 91 -15.75 8.90 23.25
CA GLY A 91 -14.97 10.08 23.59
C GLY A 91 -15.13 11.24 22.63
N GLU A 92 -15.54 10.97 21.40
CA GLU A 92 -15.74 11.98 20.35
C GLU A 92 -17.18 11.92 19.79
N PRO A 93 -18.14 12.66 20.37
CA PRO A 93 -19.54 12.58 19.99
C PRO A 93 -19.83 12.95 18.51
N TRP A 94 -18.97 13.75 17.89
CA TRP A 94 -19.05 14.10 16.48
C TRP A 94 -18.74 12.91 15.55
N ALA A 95 -18.05 11.89 16.04
CA ALA A 95 -17.71 10.68 15.30
C ALA A 95 -18.79 9.58 15.53
N ASP A 96 -20.02 9.91 15.19
CA ASP A 96 -21.16 9.00 15.21
C ASP A 96 -21.83 8.98 13.83
N THR A 97 -21.47 7.98 13.01
CA THR A 97 -22.01 7.85 11.66
C THR A 97 -23.46 7.36 11.63
N THR A 98 -24.06 7.05 12.79
CA THR A 98 -25.50 6.73 12.87
C THR A 98 -26.33 8.00 12.84
N SER A 99 -25.74 9.15 13.18
CA SER A 99 -26.38 10.47 13.11
C SER A 99 -26.13 11.16 11.78
N PRO A 100 -27.06 12.00 11.28
CA PRO A 100 -26.85 12.80 10.07
C PRO A 100 -25.64 13.75 10.19
N ALA A 101 -25.46 14.36 11.36
CA ALA A 101 -24.34 15.27 11.63
C ALA A 101 -22.99 14.56 11.57
N GLY A 102 -22.87 13.39 12.20
CA GLY A 102 -21.64 12.60 12.17
C GLY A 102 -21.33 12.06 10.76
N LYS A 103 -22.36 11.65 9.99
CA LYS A 103 -22.17 11.30 8.57
C LYS A 103 -21.59 12.47 7.78
N MET A 104 -22.14 13.68 7.96
CA MET A 104 -21.67 14.89 7.29
C MET A 104 -20.20 15.18 7.66
N VAL A 105 -19.86 15.17 8.94
CA VAL A 105 -18.50 15.41 9.41
C VAL A 105 -17.52 14.41 8.78
N LEU A 106 -17.84 13.13 8.80
CA LEU A 106 -16.97 12.10 8.22
C LEU A 106 -16.82 12.29 6.70
N THR A 107 -17.88 12.66 5.99
CA THR A 107 -17.82 12.95 4.54
C THR A 107 -16.87 14.12 4.25
N VAL A 108 -16.88 15.16 5.05
CA VAL A 108 -15.94 16.29 4.91
C VAL A 108 -14.50 15.84 5.11
N PHE A 109 -14.24 15.05 6.15
CA PHE A 109 -12.88 14.51 6.39
C PHE A 109 -12.40 13.59 5.26
N THR A 110 -13.28 12.75 4.72
CA THR A 110 -12.96 11.90 3.56
C THR A 110 -12.58 12.75 2.35
N GLY A 111 -13.39 13.76 2.03
CA GLY A 111 -13.09 14.70 0.94
C GLY A 111 -11.77 15.47 1.13
N MET A 112 -11.45 15.88 2.36
CA MET A 112 -10.16 16.52 2.67
C MET A 112 -8.99 15.57 2.44
N ALA A 113 -9.10 14.31 2.86
CA ALA A 113 -8.04 13.31 2.67
C ALA A 113 -7.82 12.96 1.18
N GLU A 114 -8.89 12.89 0.40
CA GLU A 114 -8.81 12.71 -1.06
C GLU A 114 -8.15 13.92 -1.74
N PHE A 115 -8.51 15.12 -1.34
CA PHE A 115 -7.91 16.35 -1.85
C PHE A 115 -6.40 16.40 -1.53
N GLU A 116 -6.00 16.09 -0.30
CA GLU A 116 -4.58 16.03 0.09
C GLU A 116 -3.81 14.99 -0.76
N ARG A 117 -4.39 13.80 -0.96
CA ARG A 117 -3.82 12.76 -1.81
C ARG A 117 -3.64 13.22 -3.26
N ALA A 118 -4.64 13.89 -3.81
CA ALA A 118 -4.59 14.44 -5.16
C ALA A 118 -3.49 15.51 -5.30
N LEU A 119 -3.34 16.41 -4.32
CA LEU A 119 -2.26 17.39 -4.30
C LEU A 119 -0.86 16.75 -4.25
N ILE A 120 -0.67 15.74 -3.40
CA ILE A 120 0.60 14.99 -3.32
C ILE A 120 0.89 14.32 -4.65
N HIS A 121 -0.09 13.67 -5.26
CA HIS A 121 0.06 13.02 -6.56
C HIS A 121 0.41 14.04 -7.67
N GLN A 122 -0.27 15.18 -7.72
CA GLN A 122 0.02 16.26 -8.67
C GLN A 122 1.44 16.79 -8.53
N ARG A 123 1.87 17.13 -7.31
CA ARG A 123 3.24 17.61 -7.03
C ARG A 123 4.29 16.56 -7.43
N THR A 124 4.05 15.29 -7.09
CA THR A 124 4.96 14.19 -7.38
C THR A 124 5.05 13.93 -8.89
N SER A 125 3.94 13.97 -9.62
CA SER A 125 3.91 13.74 -11.07
C SER A 125 4.60 14.89 -11.81
N SER A 126 4.36 16.14 -11.42
CA SER A 126 5.05 17.31 -11.97
C SER A 126 6.56 17.26 -11.70
N GLY A 127 6.95 16.90 -10.47
CA GLY A 127 8.36 16.72 -10.12
C GLY A 127 9.04 15.61 -10.93
N ARG A 128 8.34 14.48 -11.15
CA ARG A 128 8.86 13.39 -12.01
C ARG A 128 8.99 13.82 -13.47
N ALA A 129 8.02 14.57 -14.00
CA ALA A 129 8.07 15.09 -15.36
C ALA A 129 9.27 16.01 -15.54
N ALA A 130 9.48 16.98 -14.64
CA ALA A 130 10.61 17.89 -14.65
C ALA A 130 11.97 17.17 -14.45
N ALA A 131 12.00 16.08 -13.69
CA ALA A 131 13.22 15.29 -13.55
C ALA A 131 13.53 14.45 -14.80
N LYS A 132 12.50 13.93 -15.48
CA LYS A 132 12.67 13.23 -16.78
C LYS A 132 13.23 14.16 -17.86
N THR A 133 12.78 15.41 -17.94
CA THR A 133 13.34 16.39 -18.90
C THR A 133 14.79 16.71 -18.62
N ARG A 134 15.24 16.62 -17.36
CA ARG A 134 16.64 16.74 -16.97
C ARG A 134 17.46 15.44 -17.15
N GLY A 135 16.89 14.40 -17.75
CA GLY A 135 17.58 13.14 -18.00
C GLY A 135 17.62 12.16 -16.81
N VAL A 136 16.93 12.46 -15.71
CA VAL A 136 16.87 11.55 -14.54
C VAL A 136 16.07 10.30 -14.90
N ARG A 137 16.69 9.14 -14.78
CA ARG A 137 16.03 7.84 -14.97
C ARG A 137 15.41 7.38 -13.64
N PHE A 138 14.15 7.01 -13.70
CA PHE A 138 13.41 6.41 -12.57
C PHE A 138 13.36 4.90 -12.71
N GLY A 139 13.23 4.23 -11.59
CA GLY A 139 13.10 2.78 -11.50
C GLY A 139 14.37 2.10 -11.02
N ARG A 140 14.36 0.77 -11.02
CA ARG A 140 15.53 -0.02 -10.62
C ARG A 140 16.66 0.19 -11.64
N PRO A 141 17.90 0.46 -11.19
CA PRO A 141 19.05 0.55 -12.09
C PRO A 141 19.16 -0.68 -12.97
N PRO A 142 19.61 -0.55 -14.24
CA PRO A 142 19.90 -1.68 -15.08
C PRO A 142 20.89 -2.62 -14.38
N LYS A 143 20.65 -3.92 -14.47
CA LYS A 143 21.53 -4.92 -13.85
C LYS A 143 22.84 -5.11 -14.63
N LEU A 144 22.83 -4.79 -15.91
CA LEU A 144 23.97 -4.87 -16.81
C LEU A 144 24.29 -3.47 -17.33
N THR A 145 25.59 -3.15 -17.42
CA THR A 145 26.07 -1.92 -18.07
C THR A 145 26.02 -2.08 -19.59
N PRO A 146 26.05 -0.95 -20.37
CA PRO A 146 26.13 -1.03 -21.82
C PRO A 146 27.32 -1.86 -22.32
N GLU A 147 28.48 -1.75 -21.66
CA GLU A 147 29.68 -2.52 -21.99
C GLU A 147 29.48 -4.02 -21.75
N GLN A 148 28.81 -4.39 -20.65
CA GLN A 148 28.50 -5.78 -20.34
C GLN A 148 27.51 -6.36 -21.35
N ILE A 149 26.54 -5.57 -21.82
CA ILE A 149 25.59 -6.00 -22.86
C ILE A 149 26.34 -6.20 -24.20
N ALA A 150 27.23 -5.28 -24.57
CA ALA A 150 28.06 -5.38 -25.78
C ALA A 150 28.97 -6.61 -25.75
N LEU A 151 29.65 -6.86 -24.61
CA LEU A 151 30.44 -8.05 -24.40
C LEU A 151 29.60 -9.32 -24.51
N GLY A 152 28.44 -9.33 -23.84
CA GLY A 152 27.51 -10.48 -23.89
C GLY A 152 27.05 -10.79 -25.30
N ARG A 153 26.76 -9.76 -26.12
CA ARG A 153 26.40 -9.92 -27.53
C ARG A 153 27.52 -10.55 -28.33
N ARG A 154 28.73 -9.98 -28.23
CA ARG A 154 29.90 -10.49 -28.95
C ARG A 154 30.18 -11.95 -28.67
N LEU A 155 30.16 -12.36 -27.38
CA LEU A 155 30.40 -13.75 -27.00
C LEU A 155 29.31 -14.71 -27.49
N VAL A 156 28.08 -14.26 -27.58
CA VAL A 156 26.96 -15.04 -28.13
C VAL A 156 27.11 -15.18 -29.66
N ASP A 157 27.52 -14.11 -30.36
CA ASP A 157 27.79 -14.12 -31.80
C ASP A 157 29.00 -15.00 -32.15
N GLU A 158 29.99 -15.13 -31.23
CA GLU A 158 31.15 -16.04 -31.32
C GLU A 158 30.77 -17.53 -31.00
N GLY A 159 29.48 -17.83 -30.73
CA GLY A 159 28.97 -19.19 -30.52
C GLY A 159 28.88 -19.64 -29.06
N THR A 160 29.18 -18.76 -28.08
CA THR A 160 29.00 -19.13 -26.67
C THR A 160 27.52 -19.10 -26.28
N SER A 161 27.06 -20.08 -25.49
CA SER A 161 25.65 -20.13 -25.12
C SER A 161 25.25 -18.94 -24.26
N VAL A 162 24.08 -18.33 -24.52
CA VAL A 162 23.55 -17.20 -23.71
C VAL A 162 23.49 -17.54 -22.22
N ARG A 163 23.28 -18.81 -21.90
CA ARG A 163 23.19 -19.29 -20.51
C ARG A 163 24.56 -19.21 -19.80
N ASP A 164 25.63 -19.59 -20.49
CA ASP A 164 26.98 -19.57 -19.93
C ASP A 164 27.52 -18.14 -19.85
N VAL A 165 27.33 -17.34 -20.88
CA VAL A 165 27.65 -15.91 -20.84
C VAL A 165 26.95 -15.22 -19.66
N ALA A 166 25.64 -15.46 -19.46
CA ALA A 166 24.91 -14.84 -18.40
C ALA A 166 25.39 -15.31 -17.01
N LYS A 167 25.54 -16.63 -16.80
CA LYS A 167 25.85 -17.18 -15.47
C LYS A 167 27.33 -17.04 -15.09
N VAL A 168 28.21 -17.37 -16.01
CA VAL A 168 29.65 -17.46 -15.72
C VAL A 168 30.33 -16.09 -15.86
N ILE A 169 30.05 -15.39 -16.96
CA ILE A 169 30.77 -14.15 -17.29
C ILE A 169 30.09 -12.94 -16.68
N LEU A 170 28.78 -12.75 -16.91
CA LEU A 170 28.06 -11.54 -16.46
C LEU A 170 27.43 -11.69 -15.07
N LYS A 171 27.48 -12.89 -14.47
CA LYS A 171 26.92 -13.22 -13.15
C LYS A 171 25.47 -12.71 -12.97
N CYS A 172 24.65 -12.93 -14.01
CA CYS A 172 23.25 -12.53 -14.01
C CYS A 172 22.34 -13.70 -14.39
N HIS A 173 21.04 -13.54 -14.18
CA HIS A 173 20.08 -14.55 -14.63
C HIS A 173 19.97 -14.53 -16.17
N PRO A 174 19.95 -15.67 -16.86
CA PRO A 174 19.89 -15.74 -18.34
C PRO A 174 18.76 -14.92 -18.95
N ALA A 175 17.57 -14.89 -18.33
CA ALA A 175 16.45 -14.08 -18.79
C ALA A 175 16.76 -12.56 -18.82
N THR A 176 17.70 -12.09 -18.01
CA THR A 176 18.14 -10.69 -18.03
C THR A 176 18.91 -10.40 -19.30
N LEU A 177 19.85 -11.27 -19.67
CA LEU A 177 20.63 -11.11 -20.89
C LEU A 177 19.75 -11.28 -22.13
N TYR A 178 18.90 -12.29 -22.20
CA TYR A 178 17.92 -12.47 -23.31
C TYR A 178 17.10 -11.21 -23.55
N ARG A 179 16.57 -10.61 -22.48
CA ARG A 179 15.77 -9.38 -22.58
C ARG A 179 16.56 -8.19 -23.12
N GLU A 180 17.81 -8.04 -22.73
CA GLU A 180 18.65 -6.92 -23.20
C GLU A 180 19.14 -7.15 -24.64
N LEU A 181 19.45 -8.38 -25.02
CA LEU A 181 19.79 -8.75 -26.40
C LEU A 181 18.60 -8.58 -27.37
N GLY A 182 17.36 -8.89 -26.91
CA GLY A 182 16.15 -8.74 -27.70
C GLY A 182 15.65 -7.31 -27.89
N LYS A 183 16.08 -6.35 -27.05
CA LYS A 183 15.72 -4.93 -27.19
C LYS A 183 16.38 -4.22 -28.39
N VAL A 184 17.47 -4.78 -28.91
CA VAL A 184 18.13 -4.26 -30.11
C VAL A 184 17.77 -5.19 -31.25
N GLY A 185 16.76 -4.80 -32.03
CA GLY A 185 16.37 -5.53 -33.24
C GLY A 185 17.53 -5.70 -34.23
N PRO A 186 17.43 -6.57 -35.23
CA PRO A 186 18.50 -6.85 -36.18
C PRO A 186 18.73 -5.65 -37.09
N ALA A 187 19.55 -4.73 -36.66
CA ALA A 187 19.97 -3.59 -37.46
C ALA A 187 21.51 -3.47 -37.38
N SER A 188 22.21 -4.36 -38.05
CA SER A 188 23.54 -4.11 -38.64
C SER A 188 24.17 -5.29 -39.37
N THR A 189 23.41 -6.25 -39.87
CA THR A 189 23.98 -7.32 -40.73
C THR A 189 23.90 -6.98 -42.22
N ARG A 190 23.68 -5.69 -42.59
CA ARG A 190 23.63 -5.26 -44.01
C ARG A 190 24.74 -4.32 -44.44
N ALA A 191 25.78 -4.10 -43.66
CA ALA A 191 26.87 -3.15 -44.03
C ALA A 191 28.19 -3.83 -44.50
N ASN A 192 28.31 -5.17 -44.52
CA ASN A 192 29.55 -5.83 -44.87
C ASN A 192 29.45 -6.77 -46.11
N ALA A 193 28.38 -6.66 -46.88
CA ALA A 193 28.21 -7.49 -48.11
C ALA A 193 28.42 -6.72 -49.42
N LEU A 194 28.91 -5.47 -49.42
CA LEU A 194 29.15 -4.67 -50.62
C LEU A 194 30.53 -3.99 -50.64
N ALA A 195 31.57 -4.66 -50.11
CA ALA A 195 32.95 -4.23 -50.29
C ALA A 195 33.81 -5.45 -50.63
N GLY A 196 33.54 -6.01 -51.81
CA GLY A 196 34.28 -7.14 -52.35
C GLY A 196 33.94 -7.38 -53.84
N GLU A 197 34.25 -6.41 -54.67
CA GLU A 197 34.56 -6.58 -56.10
C GLU A 197 35.58 -5.51 -56.48
#